data_357e50ac63f4df4c249316297c1e1721
#
_entry.id   357e50ac63f4df4c249316297c1e1721
#
_cell.length_a   1.000
_cell.length_b   1.000
_cell.length_c   1.000
_cell.angle_alpha   90.00
_cell.angle_beta   90.00
_cell.angle_gamma   90.00
#
_symmetry.space_group_name_H-M   'P 1'
#
loop_
_entity.id
_entity.type
_entity.pdbx_description
1 polymer ?
#
loop_
_entity_poly.entity_id
_entity_poly.type
_entity_poly.pdbx_seq_one_letter_code
_entity_poly.pdbx_strand_id
1 'polypeptide(L)'
;MKIQESAEDYLENILILSESKERVRSIDIVKKMNLSKPSVSVAMKKLRENNLINMDSDGYITLADEGRKIAEKIYERHVFISQWLEELGVHKDVAMADACRIEHVLSDETFNAIKNKYGGKNCSECEGCN
;
A
#
# COMPACT_ATOMS: atom_id res chain seq x y z
N MET A 1 -14.97 10.79 1.66
CA MET A 1 -13.79 11.39 2.27
C MET A 1 -12.60 11.24 1.34
N LYS A 2 -11.84 12.28 1.22
CA LYS A 2 -10.66 12.19 0.39
C LYS A 2 -9.51 11.59 1.18
N ILE A 3 -8.91 10.55 0.68
CA ILE A 3 -7.81 9.87 1.36
C ILE A 3 -6.49 10.51 0.94
N GLN A 4 -5.73 10.93 1.92
CA GLN A 4 -4.45 11.55 1.68
C GLN A 4 -3.35 10.52 1.53
N GLU A 5 -2.26 10.92 0.92
CA GLU A 5 -1.14 10.04 0.66
C GLU A 5 -0.63 9.34 1.92
N SER A 6 -0.54 10.06 3.03
CA SER A 6 -0.04 9.45 4.26
C SER A 6 -1.00 8.39 4.79
N ALA A 7 -2.31 8.59 4.64
CA ALA A 7 -3.28 7.60 5.07
C ALA A 7 -3.14 6.34 4.23
N GLU A 8 -2.95 6.50 2.92
CA GLU A 8 -2.74 5.36 2.04
C GLU A 8 -1.49 4.58 2.42
N ASP A 9 -0.41 5.29 2.76
CA ASP A 9 0.82 4.65 3.19
C ASP A 9 0.62 3.83 4.46
N TYR A 10 -0.09 4.38 5.42
CA TYR A 10 -0.36 3.64 6.65
C TYR A 10 -1.18 2.39 6.36
N LEU A 11 -2.22 2.52 5.55
CA LEU A 11 -3.09 1.38 5.24
C LEU A 11 -2.33 0.30 4.48
N GLU A 12 -1.48 0.70 3.54
CA GLU A 12 -0.67 -0.25 2.79
C GLU A 12 0.27 -1.01 3.73
N ASN A 13 0.91 -0.29 4.65
CA ASN A 13 1.85 -0.93 5.56
C ASN A 13 1.15 -1.85 6.56
N ILE A 14 -0.06 -1.51 6.96
CA ILE A 14 -0.85 -2.41 7.80
C ILE A 14 -1.16 -3.70 7.05
N LEU A 15 -1.51 -3.57 5.77
CA LEU A 15 -1.79 -4.75 4.94
C LEU A 15 -0.55 -5.64 4.84
N ILE A 16 0.60 -5.04 4.55
CA ILE A 16 1.84 -5.80 4.41
C ILE A 16 2.21 -6.48 5.73
N LEU A 17 2.11 -5.76 6.84
CA LEU A 17 2.40 -6.34 8.14
C LEU A 17 1.45 -7.48 8.49
N SER A 18 0.18 -7.32 8.11
CA SER A 18 -0.81 -8.36 8.39
C SER A 18 -0.51 -9.67 7.69
N GLU A 19 0.20 -9.61 6.58
CA GLU A 19 0.57 -10.82 5.86
C GLU A 19 1.74 -11.55 6.47
N SER A 20 2.59 -10.83 7.20
CA SER A 20 3.77 -11.44 7.81
C SER A 20 3.64 -11.65 9.31
N LYS A 21 2.67 -11.00 9.95
CA LYS A 21 2.45 -11.14 11.39
C LYS A 21 0.99 -11.48 11.63
N GLU A 22 0.78 -12.34 12.60
CA GLU A 22 -0.60 -12.71 12.93
C GLU A 22 -1.35 -11.52 13.51
N ARG A 23 -0.68 -10.68 14.27
CA ARG A 23 -1.30 -9.54 14.91
C ARG A 23 -0.42 -8.31 14.77
N VAL A 24 -1.06 -7.18 14.46
CA VAL A 24 -0.35 -5.92 14.22
C VAL A 24 -0.74 -4.92 15.29
N ARG A 25 0.26 -4.21 15.81
CA ARG A 25 0.06 -3.14 16.77
C ARG A 25 0.73 -1.87 16.27
N SER A 26 0.41 -0.75 16.90
CA SER A 26 1.01 0.53 16.53
C SER A 26 2.53 0.49 16.54
N ILE A 27 3.13 -0.24 17.51
CA ILE A 27 4.59 -0.30 17.59
C ILE A 27 5.20 -0.97 16.35
N ASP A 28 4.49 -1.91 15.74
CA ASP A 28 4.98 -2.55 14.52
C ASP A 28 5.03 -1.54 13.37
N ILE A 29 4.05 -0.64 13.33
CA ILE A 29 4.01 0.40 12.32
C ILE A 29 5.11 1.42 12.55
N VAL A 30 5.34 1.80 13.81
CA VAL A 30 6.42 2.69 14.18
C VAL A 30 7.75 2.17 13.65
N LYS A 31 8.01 0.87 13.89
CA LYS A 31 9.26 0.27 13.48
C LYS A 31 9.38 0.15 11.97
N LYS A 32 8.30 -0.29 11.32
CA LYS A 32 8.36 -0.51 9.87
C LYS A 32 8.51 0.79 9.11
N MET A 33 7.78 1.83 9.51
CA MET A 33 7.78 3.09 8.79
C MET A 33 8.81 4.08 9.32
N ASN A 34 9.49 3.73 10.42
CA ASN A 34 10.49 4.58 11.02
C ASN A 34 9.92 5.96 11.38
N LEU A 35 8.77 5.95 12.04
CA LEU A 35 8.09 7.16 12.46
C LEU A 35 8.01 7.21 13.98
N SER A 36 7.67 8.38 14.52
CA SER A 36 7.57 8.52 15.97
C SER A 36 6.28 7.89 16.49
N LYS A 37 6.30 7.45 17.75
CA LYS A 37 5.11 6.89 18.38
C LYS A 37 3.93 7.86 18.38
N PRO A 38 4.13 9.15 18.76
CA PRO A 38 3.01 10.09 18.72
C PRO A 38 2.40 10.25 17.33
N SER A 39 3.25 10.30 16.29
CA SER A 39 2.74 10.45 14.93
C SER A 39 1.87 9.26 14.54
N VAL A 40 2.33 8.05 14.83
CA VAL A 40 1.57 6.85 14.51
C VAL A 40 0.29 6.79 15.31
N SER A 41 0.34 7.17 16.58
CA SER A 41 -0.84 7.15 17.44
C SER A 41 -1.93 8.08 16.89
N VAL A 42 -1.55 9.29 16.49
CA VAL A 42 -2.50 10.23 15.90
C VAL A 42 -3.08 9.68 14.60
N ALA A 43 -2.23 9.11 13.77
CA ALA A 43 -2.68 8.54 12.49
C ALA A 43 -3.64 7.38 12.70
N MET A 44 -3.34 6.50 13.65
CA MET A 44 -4.22 5.36 13.90
C MET A 44 -5.58 5.81 14.42
N LYS A 45 -5.57 6.85 15.25
CA LYS A 45 -6.83 7.39 15.75
C LYS A 45 -7.68 7.94 14.60
N LYS A 46 -7.06 8.67 13.68
CA LYS A 46 -7.79 9.22 12.54
C LYS A 46 -8.33 8.12 11.63
N LEU A 47 -7.53 7.10 11.37
CA LEU A 47 -7.99 5.99 10.53
C LEU A 47 -9.16 5.27 11.17
N ARG A 48 -9.09 5.08 12.49
CA ARG A 48 -10.17 4.42 13.21
C ARG A 48 -11.44 5.26 13.18
N GLU A 49 -11.30 6.56 13.36
CA GLU A 49 -12.46 7.47 13.36
C GLU A 49 -13.13 7.53 11.98
N ASN A 50 -12.37 7.26 10.93
CA ASN A 50 -12.89 7.23 9.58
C ASN A 50 -13.30 5.83 9.13
N ASN A 51 -13.32 4.89 10.06
CA ASN A 51 -13.77 3.52 9.81
C ASN A 51 -12.92 2.77 8.79
N LEU A 52 -11.63 3.09 8.74
CA LEU A 52 -10.71 2.42 7.83
C LEU A 52 -9.95 1.29 8.51
N ILE A 53 -9.83 1.35 9.84
CA ILE A 53 -9.22 0.27 10.60
C ILE A 53 -10.07 0.00 11.84
N ASN A 54 -9.87 -1.18 12.41
CA ASN A 54 -10.45 -1.54 13.70
C ASN A 54 -9.30 -1.75 14.69
N MET A 55 -9.54 -1.45 15.95
CA MET A 55 -8.54 -1.69 16.99
C MET A 55 -9.26 -2.31 18.16
N ASP A 56 -8.81 -3.46 18.63
CA ASP A 56 -9.45 -4.12 19.75
C ASP A 56 -8.92 -3.58 21.08
N SER A 57 -9.42 -4.13 22.18
CA SER A 57 -9.04 -3.65 23.51
C SER A 57 -7.58 -3.89 23.83
N ASP A 58 -6.94 -4.82 23.15
CA ASP A 58 -5.52 -5.11 23.36
C ASP A 58 -4.63 -4.32 22.41
N GLY A 59 -5.21 -3.47 21.60
CA GLY A 59 -4.46 -2.63 20.68
C GLY A 59 -4.10 -3.28 19.37
N TYR A 60 -4.67 -4.44 19.06
CA TYR A 60 -4.41 -5.09 17.77
C TYR A 60 -5.22 -4.42 16.68
N ILE A 61 -4.57 -4.15 15.56
CA ILE A 61 -5.11 -3.40 14.44
C ILE A 61 -5.46 -4.33 13.29
N THR A 62 -6.65 -4.17 12.74
CA THR A 62 -7.04 -4.87 11.53
C THR A 62 -7.64 -3.86 10.56
N LEU A 63 -7.57 -4.17 9.26
CA LEU A 63 -8.16 -3.30 8.25
C LEU A 63 -9.66 -3.53 8.21
N ALA A 64 -10.42 -2.44 8.22
CA ALA A 64 -11.84 -2.52 7.94
C ALA A 64 -12.01 -2.71 6.44
N ASP A 65 -13.22 -3.06 5.99
CA ASP A 65 -13.44 -3.36 4.57
C ASP A 65 -12.99 -2.22 3.66
N GLU A 66 -13.34 -1.01 4.02
CA GLU A 66 -13.00 0.15 3.20
C GLU A 66 -11.50 0.40 3.19
N GLY A 67 -10.85 0.25 4.36
CA GLY A 67 -9.41 0.39 4.45
C GLY A 67 -8.67 -0.67 3.68
N ARG A 68 -9.19 -1.89 3.67
CA ARG A 68 -8.59 -2.98 2.91
C ARG A 68 -8.63 -2.71 1.41
N LYS A 69 -9.75 -2.18 0.92
CA LYS A 69 -9.86 -1.85 -0.49
C LYS A 69 -8.82 -0.82 -0.90
N ILE A 70 -8.63 0.20 -0.07
CA ILE A 70 -7.64 1.23 -0.35
C ILE A 70 -6.23 0.64 -0.30
N ALA A 71 -5.96 -0.16 0.73
CA ALA A 71 -4.63 -0.74 0.90
C ALA A 71 -4.28 -1.67 -0.26
N GLU A 72 -5.23 -2.50 -0.68
CA GLU A 72 -4.99 -3.44 -1.77
C GLU A 72 -4.76 -2.72 -3.09
N LYS A 73 -5.51 -1.64 -3.32
CA LYS A 73 -5.35 -0.85 -4.53
C LYS A 73 -3.96 -0.22 -4.61
N ILE A 74 -3.51 0.35 -3.49
CA ILE A 74 -2.19 0.98 -3.44
C ILE A 74 -1.09 -0.07 -3.55
N TYR A 75 -1.27 -1.21 -2.90
CA TYR A 75 -0.28 -2.29 -2.94
C TYR A 75 -0.14 -2.83 -4.36
N GLU A 76 -1.26 -2.97 -5.07
CA GLU A 76 -1.22 -3.41 -6.46
C GLU A 76 -0.39 -2.45 -7.31
N ARG A 77 -0.60 -1.14 -7.09
CA ARG A 77 0.18 -0.14 -7.80
C ARG A 77 1.65 -0.25 -7.48
N HIS A 78 1.96 -0.44 -6.20
CA HIS A 78 3.35 -0.54 -5.77
C HIS A 78 4.06 -1.69 -6.47
N VAL A 79 3.46 -2.87 -6.46
CA VAL A 79 4.06 -4.05 -7.08
C VAL A 79 4.24 -3.84 -8.58
N PHE A 80 3.21 -3.36 -9.26
CA PHE A 80 3.27 -3.18 -10.70
C PHE A 80 4.32 -2.14 -11.08
N ILE A 81 4.29 -0.98 -10.42
CA ILE A 81 5.19 0.12 -10.79
C ILE A 81 6.65 -0.24 -10.51
N SER A 82 6.93 -0.86 -9.36
CA SER A 82 8.30 -1.22 -9.05
C SER A 82 8.84 -2.23 -10.06
N GLN A 83 8.04 -3.22 -10.46
CA GLN A 83 8.48 -4.18 -11.47
C GLN A 83 8.65 -3.55 -12.84
N TRP A 84 7.76 -2.65 -13.20
CA TRP A 84 7.82 -1.94 -14.46
C TRP A 84 9.11 -1.13 -14.57
N LEU A 85 9.44 -0.42 -13.49
CA LEU A 85 10.65 0.38 -13.49
C LEU A 85 11.90 -0.48 -13.57
N GLU A 86 11.90 -1.63 -12.88
CA GLU A 86 13.03 -2.54 -12.97
C GLU A 86 13.20 -3.08 -14.39
N GLU A 87 12.10 -3.35 -15.07
CA GLU A 87 12.15 -3.81 -16.46
C GLU A 87 12.71 -2.75 -17.39
N LEU A 88 12.51 -1.48 -17.04
CA LEU A 88 13.08 -0.38 -17.82
C LEU A 88 14.57 -0.20 -17.56
N GLY A 89 15.11 -0.93 -16.59
CA GLY A 89 16.52 -0.82 -16.27
C GLY A 89 16.83 -0.02 -15.02
N VAL A 90 15.79 0.39 -14.27
CA VAL A 90 16.00 1.12 -13.03
C VAL A 90 16.45 0.15 -11.95
N HIS A 91 17.44 0.55 -11.19
CA HIS A 91 17.97 -0.27 -10.10
C HIS A 91 16.85 -0.58 -9.10
N LYS A 92 16.87 -1.77 -8.54
CA LYS A 92 15.79 -2.26 -7.67
C LYS A 92 15.46 -1.28 -6.53
N ASP A 93 16.49 -0.80 -5.83
CA ASP A 93 16.26 0.10 -4.68
C ASP A 93 15.62 1.40 -5.12
N VAL A 94 16.04 1.94 -6.26
CA VAL A 94 15.49 3.17 -6.79
C VAL A 94 14.06 2.93 -7.28
N ALA A 95 13.84 1.79 -7.94
CA ALA A 95 12.51 1.45 -8.44
C ALA A 95 11.50 1.36 -7.29
N MET A 96 11.89 0.76 -6.19
CA MET A 96 11.00 0.63 -5.04
C MET A 96 10.72 1.99 -4.40
N ALA A 97 11.74 2.82 -4.27
CA ALA A 97 11.59 4.14 -3.68
C ALA A 97 10.68 5.03 -4.52
N ASP A 98 10.89 5.00 -5.85
CA ASP A 98 10.06 5.79 -6.74
C ASP A 98 8.64 5.28 -6.79
N ALA A 99 8.47 3.96 -6.78
CA ALA A 99 7.12 3.37 -6.77
C ALA A 99 6.33 3.83 -5.56
N CYS A 100 6.99 3.92 -4.39
CA CYS A 100 6.32 4.38 -3.18
C CYS A 100 5.78 5.80 -3.30
N ARG A 101 6.38 6.60 -4.16
CA ARG A 101 5.90 7.96 -4.39
C ARG A 101 4.87 8.01 -5.48
N ILE A 102 5.15 7.36 -6.59
CA ILE A 102 4.29 7.42 -7.77
C ILE A 102 2.92 6.81 -7.50
N GLU A 103 2.88 5.76 -6.70
CA GLU A 103 1.63 5.01 -6.50
C GLU A 103 0.51 5.87 -5.92
N HIS A 104 0.86 6.94 -5.22
CA HIS A 104 -0.15 7.78 -4.58
C HIS A 104 -0.62 8.93 -5.45
N VAL A 105 0.11 9.27 -6.50
CA VAL A 105 -0.21 10.45 -7.29
C VAL A 105 -0.82 10.16 -8.66
N LEU A 106 -0.76 8.92 -9.11
CA LEU A 106 -1.34 8.57 -10.41
C LEU A 106 -2.86 8.49 -10.32
N SER A 107 -3.53 9.03 -11.33
CA SER A 107 -4.96 8.83 -11.44
C SER A 107 -5.22 7.37 -11.83
N ASP A 108 -6.44 6.92 -11.59
CA ASP A 108 -6.83 5.57 -12.01
C ASP A 108 -6.70 5.43 -13.52
N GLU A 109 -7.08 6.46 -14.25
CA GLU A 109 -6.99 6.43 -15.70
C GLU A 109 -5.56 6.19 -16.17
N THR A 110 -4.61 6.96 -15.62
CA THR A 110 -3.21 6.82 -16.00
C THR A 110 -2.67 5.47 -15.61
N PHE A 111 -2.94 5.03 -14.39
CA PHE A 111 -2.45 3.73 -13.93
C PHE A 111 -2.98 2.60 -14.80
N ASN A 112 -4.28 2.63 -15.11
CA ASN A 112 -4.87 1.58 -15.93
C ASN A 112 -4.32 1.60 -17.36
N ALA A 113 -4.03 2.77 -17.89
CA ALA A 113 -3.44 2.87 -19.23
C ALA A 113 -2.05 2.22 -19.25
N ILE A 114 -1.24 2.52 -18.24
CA ILE A 114 0.09 1.93 -18.14
C ILE A 114 0.00 0.41 -17.97
N LYS A 115 -0.89 0.00 -17.09
CA LYS A 115 -1.09 -1.41 -16.79
C LYS A 115 -1.54 -2.18 -18.01
N ASN A 116 -2.45 -1.60 -18.78
CA ASN A 116 -2.96 -2.26 -19.98
C ASN A 116 -1.88 -2.44 -21.04
N LYS A 117 -1.00 -1.46 -21.17
CA LYS A 117 0.05 -1.56 -22.16
C LYS A 117 1.17 -2.50 -21.75
N TYR A 118 1.61 -2.41 -20.51
CA TYR A 118 2.78 -3.17 -20.06
C TYR A 118 2.41 -4.41 -19.26
N GLY A 119 1.33 -4.33 -18.49
CA GLY A 119 0.91 -5.45 -17.67
C GLY A 119 0.30 -6.57 -18.45
N GLY A 120 -0.36 -6.26 -19.55
CA GLY A 120 -0.97 -7.29 -20.38
C GLY A 120 0.02 -8.27 -20.92
N LYS A 121 1.23 -7.79 -21.16
CA LYS A 121 2.28 -8.63 -21.63
C LYS A 121 2.60 -9.71 -20.61
N ASN A 122 2.70 -9.33 -19.35
CA ASN A 122 2.96 -10.27 -18.30
C ASN A 122 1.81 -11.24 -18.15
N CYS A 123 0.62 -10.74 -18.33
CA CYS A 123 -0.53 -11.57 -18.25
C CYS A 123 -0.52 -12.63 -19.28
N SER A 124 -0.15 -12.29 -20.46
CA SER A 124 -0.09 -13.25 -21.52
C SER A 124 0.87 -14.32 -21.21
N GLU A 125 1.92 -13.96 -20.52
CA GLU A 125 2.90 -14.94 -20.21
C GLU A 125 2.45 -15.81 -19.08
N CYS A 126 1.61 -15.33 -18.31
CA CYS A 126 1.16 -16.03 -17.22
C CYS A 126 0.42 -17.13 -17.59
N GLU A 127 -0.05 -17.20 -18.40
CA GLU A 127 -0.71 -18.17 -18.65
C GLU A 127 -1.32 -18.16 -19.51
N GLY A 128 -0.85 -17.68 -19.99
CA GLY A 128 -1.55 -17.67 -20.87
C GLY A 128 -2.57 -16.93 -20.54
N CYS A 129 -2.51 -16.18 -19.77
CA CYS A 129 -3.61 -15.51 -19.50
C CYS A 129 -3.76 -14.62 -20.50
N ASN A 130 -3.37 -14.76 -21.15
CA ASN A 130 -3.53 -14.01 -22.08
C ASN A 130 -4.11 -13.97 -22.71
#